data_d78250da7558e61bcd6d8ef286dec537
#
_entry.id   d78250da7558e61bcd6d8ef286dec537
#
_cell.length_a   1.000
_cell.length_b   1.000
_cell.length_c   1.000
_cell.angle_alpha   90.00
_cell.angle_beta   90.00
_cell.angle_gamma   90.00
#
_symmetry.space_group_name_H-M   'P 1'
#
loop_
_entity.id
_entity.type
_entity.pdbx_description
1 polymer ?
#
loop_
_entity_poly.entity_id
_entity_poly.type
_entity_poly.pdbx_seq_one_letter_code
_entity_poly.pdbx_strand_id
1 'polypeptide(L)'
;MRRLLLAAALAAAAALPASAQQAAGPSTILNVSYDISRELYQAVNTAFVKQWKAKTGQDLTVNQSHAGSSRQARAIIEGLEADVVTFNQVTDVQVLHDKGNLVAADWQKRLPNNASPYYSLPAFLVRAGNPKNIRNWDDLVRDDVKLVFPNPKTSGNARYTYLAAYAFAKEKLGSEEKADAFVRKLFANVPVFDTGGRAATTTFVEREVGDVLITFEAETNGIRDQYPGKFQVVVPEVSLLAEFPVAAVDKVVDKRGSRATATAYLDFLYTPEGQDILAKFHNRVHNPEVVSHYKEQFPPVRLVTVEEAFGGWDRINKEHLASGAKLDQLFEKR
;
A
#
# COMPACT_ATOMS: atom_id res chain seq x y z
N MET A 1 -85.34 -14.72 -37.47
CA MET A 1 -84.38 -13.62 -37.30
C MET A 1 -83.76 -13.78 -35.89
N ARG A 2 -82.57 -14.41 -35.82
CA ARG A 2 -81.81 -14.57 -34.57
C ARG A 2 -80.44 -13.86 -34.73
N ARG A 3 -80.23 -12.87 -33.90
CA ARG A 3 -78.94 -12.11 -33.83
C ARG A 3 -78.03 -12.88 -32.94
N LEU A 4 -76.85 -13.28 -33.48
CA LEU A 4 -75.69 -13.78 -32.73
C LEU A 4 -74.89 -12.59 -32.32
N LEU A 5 -74.65 -12.44 -31.01
CA LEU A 5 -73.65 -11.53 -30.44
C LEU A 5 -72.37 -12.32 -30.19
N LEU A 6 -71.24 -11.94 -30.91
CA LEU A 6 -69.89 -12.42 -30.61
C LEU A 6 -69.33 -11.52 -29.52
N ALA A 7 -68.93 -12.08 -28.38
CA ALA A 7 -68.11 -11.43 -27.34
C ALA A 7 -66.70 -11.72 -27.62
N ALA A 8 -65.93 -10.66 -27.91
CA ALA A 8 -64.43 -10.71 -28.04
C ALA A 8 -63.83 -10.53 -26.64
N ALA A 9 -63.18 -11.55 -26.13
CA ALA A 9 -62.39 -11.46 -24.88
C ALA A 9 -60.97 -10.98 -25.24
N LEU A 10 -60.63 -9.76 -24.85
CA LEU A 10 -59.24 -9.25 -24.88
C LEU A 10 -58.46 -9.88 -23.71
N ALA A 11 -57.50 -10.77 -23.99
CA ALA A 11 -56.54 -11.24 -23.02
C ALA A 11 -55.39 -10.19 -22.95
N ALA A 12 -55.35 -9.40 -21.86
CA ALA A 12 -54.24 -8.54 -21.55
C ALA A 12 -53.09 -9.39 -20.97
N ALA A 13 -52.08 -9.70 -21.78
CA ALA A 13 -50.84 -10.29 -21.32
C ALA A 13 -50.04 -9.23 -20.53
N ALA A 14 -50.03 -9.34 -19.21
CA ALA A 14 -49.16 -8.56 -18.35
C ALA A 14 -47.70 -9.01 -18.60
N ALA A 15 -46.96 -8.21 -19.36
CA ALA A 15 -45.51 -8.37 -19.47
C ALA A 15 -44.86 -7.99 -18.13
N LEU A 16 -44.47 -8.98 -17.35
CA LEU A 16 -43.59 -8.78 -16.20
C LEU A 16 -42.24 -8.23 -16.71
N PRO A 17 -41.69 -7.19 -16.10
CA PRO A 17 -40.36 -6.73 -16.47
C PRO A 17 -39.37 -7.88 -16.21
N ALA A 18 -38.71 -8.35 -17.26
CA ALA A 18 -37.56 -9.23 -17.13
C ALA A 18 -36.51 -8.49 -16.34
N SER A 19 -36.36 -8.81 -15.06
CA SER A 19 -35.23 -8.41 -14.28
C SER A 19 -34.02 -8.90 -15.06
N ALA A 20 -33.23 -7.97 -15.62
CA ALA A 20 -31.96 -8.28 -16.26
C ALA A 20 -31.11 -8.95 -15.19
N GLN A 21 -31.05 -10.26 -15.22
CA GLN A 21 -30.17 -11.04 -14.34
C GLN A 21 -28.77 -10.71 -14.77
N GLN A 22 -28.14 -9.81 -14.02
CA GLN A 22 -26.77 -9.41 -14.25
C GLN A 22 -25.94 -10.68 -14.26
N ALA A 23 -25.26 -10.95 -15.38
CA ALA A 23 -24.44 -12.15 -15.51
C ALA A 23 -23.55 -12.27 -14.28
N ALA A 24 -23.60 -13.41 -13.62
CA ALA A 24 -22.80 -13.67 -12.43
C ALA A 24 -21.33 -13.50 -12.81
N GLY A 25 -20.65 -12.53 -12.17
CA GLY A 25 -19.19 -12.37 -12.30
C GLY A 25 -18.46 -13.63 -11.83
N PRO A 26 -17.15 -13.72 -12.04
CA PRO A 26 -16.39 -14.88 -11.58
C PRO A 26 -16.49 -15.01 -10.06
N SER A 27 -16.51 -16.23 -9.57
CA SER A 27 -16.57 -16.57 -8.14
C SER A 27 -15.24 -16.33 -7.41
N THR A 28 -14.20 -15.88 -8.14
CA THR A 28 -12.87 -15.63 -7.58
C THR A 28 -12.25 -14.38 -8.17
N ILE A 29 -11.58 -13.59 -7.33
CA ILE A 29 -10.65 -12.53 -7.76
C ILE A 29 -9.28 -12.72 -7.09
N LEU A 30 -8.23 -12.18 -7.71
CA LEU A 30 -6.88 -12.17 -7.15
C LEU A 30 -6.47 -10.75 -6.78
N ASN A 31 -6.22 -10.52 -5.49
CA ASN A 31 -5.56 -9.32 -4.97
C ASN A 31 -4.05 -9.58 -4.88
N VAL A 32 -3.25 -8.82 -5.61
CA VAL A 32 -1.80 -8.84 -5.55
C VAL A 32 -1.32 -7.65 -4.72
N SER A 33 -0.62 -7.93 -3.61
CA SER A 33 -0.28 -6.93 -2.61
C SER A 33 1.18 -7.04 -2.15
N TYR A 34 1.61 -6.11 -1.31
CA TYR A 34 2.93 -6.11 -0.71
C TYR A 34 3.04 -7.08 0.48
N ASP A 35 4.26 -7.44 0.88
CA ASP A 35 4.55 -8.58 1.75
C ASP A 35 4.02 -8.45 3.19
N ILE A 36 4.09 -7.26 3.79
CA ILE A 36 3.68 -7.02 5.19
C ILE A 36 2.17 -6.80 5.38
N SER A 37 1.39 -6.73 4.29
CA SER A 37 -0.07 -6.49 4.33
C SER A 37 -0.93 -7.77 4.37
N ARG A 38 -0.33 -8.93 4.51
CA ARG A 38 -1.02 -10.24 4.42
C ARG A 38 -2.19 -10.34 5.39
N GLU A 39 -1.96 -10.06 6.65
CA GLU A 39 -2.94 -10.18 7.72
C GLU A 39 -4.04 -9.10 7.59
N LEU A 40 -3.66 -7.89 7.18
CA LEU A 40 -4.58 -6.81 6.85
C LEU A 40 -5.57 -7.25 5.78
N TYR A 41 -5.08 -7.74 4.64
CA TYR A 41 -5.96 -8.15 3.55
C TYR A 41 -6.73 -9.44 3.83
N GLN A 42 -6.29 -10.28 4.74
CA GLN A 42 -7.12 -11.36 5.28
C GLN A 42 -8.37 -10.81 5.98
N ALA A 43 -8.23 -9.79 6.82
CA ALA A 43 -9.35 -9.16 7.52
C ALA A 43 -10.27 -8.42 6.54
N VAL A 44 -9.71 -7.64 5.62
CA VAL A 44 -10.46 -6.95 4.55
C VAL A 44 -11.27 -7.95 3.72
N ASN A 45 -10.63 -9.03 3.25
CA ASN A 45 -11.29 -10.04 2.41
C ASN A 45 -12.44 -10.72 3.14
N THR A 46 -12.26 -11.04 4.42
CA THR A 46 -13.32 -11.66 5.24
C THR A 46 -14.54 -10.74 5.34
N ALA A 47 -14.35 -9.45 5.61
CA ALA A 47 -15.43 -8.49 5.71
C ALA A 47 -16.10 -8.24 4.35
N PHE A 48 -15.29 -8.03 3.30
CA PHE A 48 -15.79 -7.80 1.96
C PHE A 48 -16.63 -8.97 1.42
N VAL A 49 -16.16 -10.20 1.54
CA VAL A 49 -16.85 -11.40 1.07
C VAL A 49 -18.21 -11.55 1.76
N LYS A 50 -18.27 -11.27 3.07
CA LYS A 50 -19.53 -11.25 3.83
C LYS A 50 -20.50 -10.19 3.29
N GLN A 51 -20.01 -8.97 3.04
CA GLN A 51 -20.82 -7.87 2.49
C GLN A 51 -21.27 -8.19 1.05
N TRP A 52 -20.39 -8.73 0.22
CA TRP A 52 -20.68 -9.15 -1.15
C TRP A 52 -21.79 -10.18 -1.19
N LYS A 53 -21.68 -11.23 -0.37
CA LYS A 53 -22.73 -12.27 -0.26
C LYS A 53 -24.08 -11.69 0.17
N ALA A 54 -24.07 -10.78 1.14
CA ALA A 54 -25.30 -10.14 1.62
C ALA A 54 -25.96 -9.26 0.53
N LYS A 55 -25.16 -8.56 -0.28
CA LYS A 55 -25.66 -7.67 -1.34
C LYS A 55 -26.09 -8.39 -2.62
N THR A 56 -25.39 -9.44 -3.00
CA THR A 56 -25.53 -10.06 -4.32
C THR A 56 -26.11 -11.48 -4.27
N GLY A 57 -26.09 -12.12 -3.11
CA GLY A 57 -26.40 -13.55 -2.96
C GLY A 57 -25.29 -14.48 -3.48
N GLN A 58 -24.21 -13.95 -4.05
CA GLN A 58 -23.14 -14.73 -4.69
C GLN A 58 -22.01 -15.06 -3.71
N ASP A 59 -21.47 -16.26 -3.82
CA ASP A 59 -20.23 -16.63 -3.14
C ASP A 59 -19.02 -16.08 -3.91
N LEU A 60 -18.05 -15.58 -3.15
CA LEU A 60 -16.82 -15.03 -3.69
C LEU A 60 -15.62 -15.47 -2.86
N THR A 61 -14.54 -15.80 -3.54
CA THR A 61 -13.22 -16.01 -2.91
C THR A 61 -12.27 -14.92 -3.38
N VAL A 62 -11.62 -14.23 -2.44
CA VAL A 62 -10.53 -13.29 -2.75
C VAL A 62 -9.21 -13.98 -2.45
N ASN A 63 -8.53 -14.41 -3.50
CA ASN A 63 -7.17 -14.94 -3.41
C ASN A 63 -6.15 -13.83 -3.19
N GLN A 64 -5.02 -14.16 -2.58
CA GLN A 64 -3.97 -13.20 -2.25
C GLN A 64 -2.61 -13.67 -2.77
N SER A 65 -1.80 -12.72 -3.28
CA SER A 65 -0.38 -12.91 -3.55
C SER A 65 0.41 -11.80 -2.88
N HIS A 66 1.43 -12.14 -2.09
CA HIS A 66 2.21 -11.19 -1.30
C HIS A 66 3.72 -11.37 -1.52
N ALA A 67 4.38 -10.27 -1.92
CA ALA A 67 5.84 -10.13 -1.99
C ALA A 67 6.19 -8.63 -1.97
N GLY A 68 7.46 -8.25 -2.10
CA GLY A 68 7.81 -6.83 -2.31
C GLY A 68 7.06 -6.26 -3.53
N SER A 69 6.44 -5.07 -3.40
CA SER A 69 5.51 -4.54 -4.43
C SER A 69 6.12 -4.45 -5.83
N SER A 70 7.40 -4.06 -5.93
CA SER A 70 8.10 -4.02 -7.22
C SER A 70 8.31 -5.41 -7.85
N ARG A 71 8.45 -6.45 -7.03
CA ARG A 71 8.50 -7.84 -7.50
C ARG A 71 7.13 -8.28 -8.00
N GLN A 72 6.08 -7.91 -7.29
CA GLN A 72 4.70 -8.19 -7.70
C GLN A 72 4.33 -7.49 -9.01
N ALA A 73 4.71 -6.21 -9.15
CA ALA A 73 4.49 -5.48 -10.39
C ALA A 73 5.16 -6.17 -11.59
N ARG A 74 6.41 -6.64 -11.43
CA ARG A 74 7.07 -7.42 -12.49
C ARG A 74 6.34 -8.72 -12.80
N ALA A 75 5.91 -9.48 -11.81
CA ALA A 75 5.17 -10.72 -12.01
C ALA A 75 3.87 -10.49 -12.83
N ILE A 76 3.17 -9.38 -12.57
CA ILE A 76 1.97 -9.00 -13.33
C ILE A 76 2.32 -8.65 -14.78
N ILE A 77 3.40 -7.92 -15.01
CA ILE A 77 3.89 -7.61 -16.37
C ILE A 77 4.28 -8.90 -17.10
N GLU A 78 4.83 -9.88 -16.40
CA GLU A 78 5.23 -11.20 -16.92
C GLU A 78 4.06 -12.19 -17.06
N GLY A 79 2.84 -11.79 -16.71
CA GLY A 79 1.64 -12.57 -16.99
C GLY A 79 0.85 -13.07 -15.76
N LEU A 80 1.18 -12.68 -14.54
CA LEU A 80 0.33 -12.95 -13.37
C LEU A 80 -1.00 -12.19 -13.52
N GLU A 81 -2.10 -12.91 -13.65
CA GLU A 81 -3.43 -12.35 -13.86
C GLU A 81 -4.05 -11.85 -12.54
N ALA A 82 -3.61 -10.68 -12.06
CA ALA A 82 -4.20 -9.99 -10.93
C ALA A 82 -5.46 -9.25 -11.34
N ASP A 83 -6.55 -9.38 -10.58
CA ASP A 83 -7.75 -8.56 -10.77
C ASP A 83 -7.57 -7.16 -10.18
N VAL A 84 -6.96 -7.09 -9.01
CA VAL A 84 -6.63 -5.84 -8.33
C VAL A 84 -5.20 -5.86 -7.80
N VAL A 85 -4.60 -4.68 -7.73
CA VAL A 85 -3.35 -4.45 -7.00
C VAL A 85 -3.62 -3.53 -5.82
N THR A 86 -2.95 -3.82 -4.70
CA THR A 86 -2.99 -3.01 -3.48
C THR A 86 -1.54 -2.85 -3.00
N PHE A 87 -0.84 -1.88 -3.60
CA PHE A 87 0.60 -1.72 -3.41
C PHE A 87 0.94 -0.68 -2.34
N ASN A 88 2.19 -0.63 -1.95
CA ASN A 88 2.73 0.39 -1.06
C ASN A 88 3.65 1.37 -1.79
N GLN A 89 3.55 1.46 -3.12
CA GLN A 89 4.41 2.33 -3.92
C GLN A 89 3.71 2.74 -5.22
N VAL A 90 3.55 4.04 -5.42
CA VAL A 90 2.89 4.65 -6.58
C VAL A 90 3.55 4.21 -7.89
N THR A 91 4.89 4.21 -7.92
CA THR A 91 5.65 3.83 -9.12
C THR A 91 5.47 2.37 -9.53
N ASP A 92 5.09 1.49 -8.60
CA ASP A 92 4.84 0.07 -8.89
C ASP A 92 3.46 -0.15 -9.52
N VAL A 93 2.48 0.75 -9.32
CA VAL A 93 1.24 0.77 -10.10
C VAL A 93 1.49 1.43 -11.46
N GLN A 94 2.23 2.56 -11.48
CA GLN A 94 2.51 3.28 -12.72
C GLN A 94 3.23 2.42 -13.76
N VAL A 95 4.18 1.57 -13.34
CA VAL A 95 4.90 0.68 -14.27
C VAL A 95 4.00 -0.36 -14.96
N LEU A 96 2.84 -0.71 -14.36
CA LEU A 96 1.84 -1.57 -15.00
C LEU A 96 1.19 -0.88 -16.21
N HIS A 97 1.04 0.45 -16.14
CA HIS A 97 0.65 1.26 -17.30
C HIS A 97 1.78 1.35 -18.31
N ASP A 98 2.94 1.86 -17.90
CA ASP A 98 4.03 2.24 -18.78
C ASP A 98 4.60 1.09 -19.59
N LYS A 99 4.69 -0.11 -19.00
CA LYS A 99 5.29 -1.28 -19.65
C LYS A 99 4.30 -2.31 -20.11
N GLY A 100 3.12 -2.38 -19.54
CA GLY A 100 2.13 -3.41 -19.87
C GLY A 100 0.85 -2.86 -20.45
N ASN A 101 0.60 -1.55 -20.32
CA ASN A 101 -0.71 -0.93 -20.56
C ASN A 101 -1.83 -1.76 -19.90
N LEU A 102 -1.54 -2.28 -18.70
CA LEU A 102 -2.41 -3.18 -17.94
C LEU A 102 -3.42 -2.40 -17.08
N VAL A 103 -3.04 -1.20 -16.62
CA VAL A 103 -3.90 -0.24 -15.95
C VAL A 103 -4.01 1.02 -16.80
N ALA A 104 -5.10 1.76 -16.65
CA ALA A 104 -5.31 2.99 -17.42
C ALA A 104 -4.37 4.10 -16.97
N ALA A 105 -4.10 5.08 -17.87
CA ALA A 105 -3.24 6.23 -17.58
C ALA A 105 -3.79 7.11 -16.45
N ASP A 106 -5.11 7.14 -16.28
CA ASP A 106 -5.82 7.94 -15.28
C ASP A 106 -6.11 7.20 -13.97
N TRP A 107 -5.45 6.08 -13.72
CA TRP A 107 -5.75 5.18 -12.59
C TRP A 107 -5.81 5.90 -11.24
N GLN A 108 -4.93 6.88 -10.99
CA GLN A 108 -4.93 7.65 -9.74
C GLN A 108 -6.17 8.53 -9.54
N LYS A 109 -6.86 8.89 -10.64
CA LYS A 109 -8.06 9.75 -10.60
C LYS A 109 -9.35 8.95 -10.46
N ARG A 110 -9.29 7.63 -10.52
CA ARG A 110 -10.48 6.76 -10.51
C ARG A 110 -11.04 6.51 -9.13
N LEU A 111 -10.23 6.74 -8.09
CA LEU A 111 -10.61 6.58 -6.69
C LEU A 111 -10.15 7.80 -5.88
N PRO A 112 -10.77 8.09 -4.72
CA PRO A 112 -10.36 9.21 -3.87
C PRO A 112 -8.89 9.15 -3.43
N ASN A 113 -8.33 10.30 -3.05
CA ASN A 113 -6.99 10.42 -2.47
C ASN A 113 -5.89 9.80 -3.35
N ASN A 114 -5.86 10.12 -4.65
CA ASN A 114 -4.92 9.53 -5.62
C ASN A 114 -4.97 8.00 -5.67
N ALA A 115 -6.18 7.43 -5.55
CA ALA A 115 -6.41 5.99 -5.43
C ALA A 115 -5.69 5.35 -4.24
N SER A 116 -5.51 6.08 -3.13
CA SER A 116 -4.86 5.61 -1.90
C SER A 116 -5.86 5.64 -0.74
N PRO A 117 -6.52 4.52 -0.41
CA PRO A 117 -7.53 4.45 0.64
C PRO A 117 -6.94 4.67 2.05
N TYR A 118 -5.65 4.51 2.20
CA TYR A 118 -4.92 4.70 3.45
C TYR A 118 -3.47 5.08 3.15
N TYR A 119 -2.77 5.52 4.19
CA TYR A 119 -1.38 5.95 4.11
C TYR A 119 -0.61 5.62 5.40
N SER A 120 0.69 5.74 5.35
CA SER A 120 1.59 5.62 6.48
C SER A 120 2.79 6.55 6.30
N LEU A 121 3.83 6.32 7.04
CA LEU A 121 5.11 7.05 6.97
C LEU A 121 6.24 6.14 7.44
N PRO A 122 7.48 6.34 7.03
CA PRO A 122 8.65 5.73 7.64
C PRO A 122 8.79 6.14 9.11
N ALA A 123 8.88 5.14 9.98
CA ALA A 123 9.09 5.30 11.42
C ALA A 123 10.15 4.29 11.91
N PHE A 124 10.54 4.39 13.16
CA PHE A 124 11.62 3.60 13.73
C PHE A 124 11.07 2.69 14.83
N LEU A 125 11.43 1.42 14.78
CA LEU A 125 11.24 0.48 15.89
C LEU A 125 12.58 0.26 16.56
N VAL A 126 12.69 0.59 17.83
CA VAL A 126 13.90 0.45 18.62
C VAL A 126 13.72 -0.59 19.73
N ARG A 127 14.84 -1.09 20.25
CA ARG A 127 14.82 -2.01 21.41
C ARG A 127 14.19 -1.35 22.64
N ALA A 128 13.67 -2.16 23.56
CA ALA A 128 13.04 -1.67 24.78
C ALA A 128 13.93 -0.68 25.54
N GLY A 129 13.31 0.41 25.99
CA GLY A 129 14.03 1.49 26.68
C GLY A 129 14.91 2.36 25.79
N ASN A 130 14.93 2.15 24.48
CA ASN A 130 15.68 2.94 23.51
C ASN A 130 17.15 3.16 23.93
N PRO A 131 17.96 2.10 24.07
CA PRO A 131 19.31 2.20 24.64
C PRO A 131 20.29 3.07 23.82
N LYS A 132 19.98 3.27 22.55
CA LYS A 132 20.75 4.16 21.65
C LYS A 132 20.23 5.59 21.63
N ASN A 133 19.17 5.91 22.41
CA ASN A 133 18.55 7.23 22.44
C ASN A 133 18.20 7.79 21.06
N ILE A 134 17.57 6.96 20.22
CA ILE A 134 17.14 7.33 18.88
C ILE A 134 15.90 8.20 18.97
N ARG A 135 15.92 9.37 18.36
CA ARG A 135 14.81 10.35 18.37
C ARG A 135 14.43 10.81 16.97
N ASN A 136 15.43 10.91 16.08
CA ASN A 136 15.21 11.46 14.74
C ASN A 136 16.19 10.83 13.72
N TRP A 137 16.09 11.22 12.46
CA TRP A 137 16.89 10.71 11.35
C TRP A 137 18.41 10.89 11.56
N ASP A 138 18.85 11.98 12.18
CA ASP A 138 20.27 12.25 12.42
C ASP A 138 20.92 11.28 13.42
N ASP A 139 20.16 10.68 14.32
CA ASP A 139 20.67 9.62 15.20
C ASP A 139 21.02 8.34 14.44
N LEU A 140 20.41 8.12 13.27
CA LEU A 140 20.58 6.90 12.48
C LEU A 140 21.92 6.84 11.72
N VAL A 141 22.61 7.97 11.58
CA VAL A 141 23.90 8.04 10.89
C VAL A 141 25.10 8.05 11.84
N ARG A 142 24.89 7.81 13.13
CA ARG A 142 25.96 7.64 14.11
C ARG A 142 26.67 6.29 13.89
N ASP A 143 27.97 6.22 14.13
CA ASP A 143 28.80 5.03 13.89
C ASP A 143 28.45 3.85 14.84
N ASP A 144 27.89 4.16 16.01
CA ASP A 144 27.46 3.17 17.02
C ASP A 144 26.06 2.60 16.81
N VAL A 145 25.36 2.99 15.72
CA VAL A 145 23.99 2.56 15.43
C VAL A 145 23.96 1.61 14.24
N LYS A 146 23.30 0.46 14.38
CA LYS A 146 23.08 -0.50 13.29
C LYS A 146 21.62 -0.53 12.90
N LEU A 147 21.38 -0.39 11.60
CA LEU A 147 20.05 -0.25 11.01
C LEU A 147 19.62 -1.52 10.30
N VAL A 148 18.33 -1.78 10.30
CA VAL A 148 17.70 -2.82 9.49
C VAL A 148 16.58 -2.19 8.69
N PHE A 149 16.62 -2.34 7.38
CA PHE A 149 15.52 -2.07 6.46
C PHE A 149 15.79 -2.79 5.13
N PRO A 150 14.76 -3.04 4.30
CA PRO A 150 14.94 -3.84 3.11
C PRO A 150 15.68 -3.09 1.99
N ASN A 151 16.03 -3.81 0.92
CA ASN A 151 16.70 -3.25 -0.24
C ASN A 151 15.77 -2.33 -1.04
N PRO A 152 16.11 -1.06 -1.25
CA PRO A 152 15.27 -0.11 -2.00
C PRO A 152 15.09 -0.45 -3.49
N LYS A 153 15.89 -1.37 -4.04
CA LYS A 153 15.71 -1.87 -5.41
C LYS A 153 14.61 -2.92 -5.54
N THR A 154 14.17 -3.52 -4.42
CA THR A 154 13.19 -4.62 -4.42
C THR A 154 11.94 -4.34 -3.59
N SER A 155 11.99 -3.33 -2.72
CA SER A 155 10.95 -3.03 -1.74
C SER A 155 10.50 -1.57 -1.82
N GLY A 156 9.20 -1.35 -1.98
CA GLY A 156 8.59 -0.02 -1.92
C GLY A 156 8.74 0.64 -0.54
N ASN A 157 8.68 -0.16 0.54
CA ASN A 157 8.96 0.30 1.91
C ASN A 157 10.35 0.97 1.98
N ALA A 158 11.38 0.30 1.48
CA ALA A 158 12.73 0.83 1.52
C ALA A 158 12.94 2.05 0.60
N ARG A 159 12.18 2.17 -0.49
CA ARG A 159 12.18 3.40 -1.30
C ARG A 159 11.65 4.59 -0.50
N TYR A 160 10.57 4.41 0.24
CA TYR A 160 10.08 5.46 1.12
C TYR A 160 11.06 5.77 2.25
N THR A 161 11.73 4.78 2.84
CA THR A 161 12.81 5.00 3.82
C THR A 161 13.93 5.85 3.23
N TYR A 162 14.42 5.49 2.03
CA TYR A 162 15.46 6.24 1.31
C TYR A 162 15.02 7.69 1.02
N LEU A 163 13.82 7.87 0.46
CA LEU A 163 13.31 9.18 0.10
C LEU A 163 13.04 10.06 1.34
N ALA A 164 12.51 9.50 2.42
CA ALA A 164 12.29 10.23 3.67
C ALA A 164 13.61 10.71 4.30
N ALA A 165 14.61 9.83 4.36
CA ALA A 165 15.95 10.18 4.83
C ALA A 165 16.61 11.27 3.97
N TYR A 166 16.44 11.16 2.65
CA TYR A 166 16.97 12.13 1.70
C TYR A 166 16.26 13.49 1.84
N ALA A 167 14.94 13.52 1.93
CA ALA A 167 14.15 14.74 2.12
C ALA A 167 14.52 15.46 3.42
N PHE A 168 14.59 14.71 4.53
CA PHE A 168 15.05 15.23 5.82
C PHE A 168 16.45 15.84 5.72
N ALA A 169 17.40 15.11 5.15
CA ALA A 169 18.79 15.58 5.04
C ALA A 169 18.91 16.81 4.15
N LYS A 170 18.21 16.85 3.01
CA LYS A 170 18.21 18.00 2.10
C LYS A 170 17.65 19.26 2.77
N GLU A 171 16.55 19.13 3.50
CA GLU A 171 15.95 20.23 4.24
C GLU A 171 16.87 20.73 5.37
N LYS A 172 17.37 19.80 6.19
CA LYS A 172 18.17 20.14 7.39
C LYS A 172 19.57 20.64 7.05
N LEU A 173 20.22 20.07 6.05
CA LEU A 173 21.63 20.33 5.71
C LEU A 173 21.81 21.33 4.56
N GLY A 174 20.75 21.62 3.81
CA GLY A 174 20.65 22.71 2.83
C GLY A 174 21.34 22.45 1.48
N SER A 175 21.89 21.25 1.22
CA SER A 175 22.42 20.91 -0.10
C SER A 175 22.26 19.44 -0.47
N GLU A 176 22.27 19.15 -1.78
CA GLU A 176 22.18 17.76 -2.28
C GLU A 176 23.42 16.94 -1.94
N GLU A 177 24.63 17.52 -2.00
CA GLU A 177 25.87 16.82 -1.65
C GLU A 177 25.84 16.36 -0.20
N LYS A 178 25.34 17.20 0.71
CA LYS A 178 25.22 16.83 2.13
C LYS A 178 24.14 15.76 2.34
N ALA A 179 23.03 15.83 1.60
CA ALA A 179 22.02 14.79 1.62
C ALA A 179 22.55 13.45 1.07
N ASP A 180 23.34 13.48 0.00
CA ASP A 180 24.03 12.30 -0.53
C ASP A 180 24.98 11.69 0.50
N ALA A 181 25.79 12.51 1.18
CA ALA A 181 26.70 12.05 2.23
C ALA A 181 25.94 11.45 3.42
N PHE A 182 24.83 12.06 3.81
CA PHE A 182 23.94 11.55 4.87
C PHE A 182 23.38 10.17 4.53
N VAL A 183 22.84 10.00 3.33
CA VAL A 183 22.26 8.72 2.90
C VAL A 183 23.31 7.63 2.73
N ARG A 184 24.55 7.97 2.28
CA ARG A 184 25.66 7.00 2.27
C ARG A 184 25.97 6.48 3.68
N LYS A 185 26.02 7.37 4.68
CA LYS A 185 26.19 6.97 6.08
C LYS A 185 25.04 6.10 6.58
N LEU A 186 23.80 6.46 6.24
CA LEU A 186 22.63 5.64 6.57
C LEU A 186 22.78 4.22 6.01
N PHE A 187 23.14 4.09 4.73
CA PHE A 187 23.34 2.78 4.08
C PHE A 187 24.56 2.02 4.66
N ALA A 188 25.63 2.70 5.02
CA ALA A 188 26.79 2.08 5.64
C ALA A 188 26.47 1.47 7.02
N ASN A 189 25.47 1.99 7.72
CA ASN A 189 25.01 1.46 9.00
C ASN A 189 24.09 0.23 8.86
N VAL A 190 23.77 -0.20 7.64
CA VAL A 190 22.93 -1.39 7.38
C VAL A 190 23.81 -2.60 7.12
N PRO A 191 23.90 -3.56 8.04
CA PRO A 191 24.74 -4.75 7.87
C PRO A 191 24.22 -5.70 6.80
N VAL A 192 22.87 -5.80 6.62
CA VAL A 192 22.21 -6.68 5.65
C VAL A 192 21.01 -5.99 5.06
N PHE A 193 20.90 -5.98 3.73
CA PHE A 193 19.72 -5.52 3.03
C PHE A 193 18.82 -6.71 2.66
N ASP A 194 17.75 -6.89 3.40
CA ASP A 194 16.75 -7.91 3.12
C ASP A 194 15.95 -7.61 1.84
N THR A 195 15.31 -8.63 1.27
CA THR A 195 14.59 -8.51 -0.01
C THR A 195 13.25 -7.78 0.09
N GLY A 196 12.67 -7.68 1.29
CA GLY A 196 11.37 -7.08 1.56
C GLY A 196 11.15 -6.79 3.04
N GLY A 197 10.05 -6.10 3.37
CA GLY A 197 9.75 -5.66 4.73
C GLY A 197 9.64 -6.82 5.72
N ARG A 198 8.94 -7.89 5.36
CA ARG A 198 8.78 -9.07 6.24
C ARG A 198 10.14 -9.72 6.59
N ALA A 199 11.05 -9.81 5.63
CA ALA A 199 12.38 -10.36 5.88
C ALA A 199 13.19 -9.45 6.81
N ALA A 200 13.10 -8.12 6.63
CA ALA A 200 13.75 -7.15 7.52
C ALA A 200 13.19 -7.23 8.94
N THR A 201 11.87 -7.41 9.09
CA THR A 201 11.23 -7.64 10.39
C THR A 201 11.77 -8.90 11.06
N THR A 202 11.86 -10.02 10.33
CA THR A 202 12.46 -11.27 10.83
C THR A 202 13.92 -11.05 11.25
N THR A 203 14.71 -10.35 10.46
CA THR A 203 16.10 -10.03 10.78
C THR A 203 16.21 -9.23 12.07
N PHE A 204 15.37 -8.22 12.26
CA PHE A 204 15.39 -7.38 13.47
C PHE A 204 14.77 -8.10 14.67
N VAL A 205 13.56 -8.66 14.55
CA VAL A 205 12.78 -9.18 15.68
C VAL A 205 13.27 -10.56 16.13
N GLU A 206 13.43 -11.49 15.18
CA GLU A 206 13.69 -12.90 15.50
C GLU A 206 15.18 -13.21 15.56
N ARG A 207 15.99 -12.60 14.68
CA ARG A 207 17.46 -12.79 14.66
C ARG A 207 18.20 -11.80 15.53
N GLU A 208 17.50 -10.82 16.10
CA GLU A 208 18.01 -9.77 16.98
C GLU A 208 19.16 -8.93 16.39
N VAL A 209 19.21 -8.80 15.06
CA VAL A 209 20.20 -8.00 14.36
C VAL A 209 19.79 -6.52 14.38
N GLY A 210 20.75 -5.64 14.65
CA GLY A 210 20.60 -4.17 14.59
C GLY A 210 19.90 -3.56 15.82
N ASP A 211 20.03 -2.25 15.89
CA ASP A 211 19.50 -1.41 16.97
C ASP A 211 18.14 -0.81 16.59
N VAL A 212 17.94 -0.55 15.30
CA VAL A 212 16.76 0.14 14.74
C VAL A 212 16.25 -0.59 13.50
N LEU A 213 14.97 -0.92 13.48
CA LEU A 213 14.25 -1.28 12.24
C LEU A 213 13.56 -0.03 11.72
N ILE A 214 13.82 0.33 10.46
CA ILE A 214 13.09 1.40 9.76
C ILE A 214 12.05 0.74 8.86
N THR A 215 10.79 1.01 9.15
CA THR A 215 9.66 0.50 8.36
C THR A 215 8.48 1.47 8.45
N PHE A 216 7.31 1.10 7.93
CA PHE A 216 6.12 1.94 8.08
C PHE A 216 5.64 2.00 9.53
N GLU A 217 5.11 3.16 9.94
CA GLU A 217 4.50 3.37 11.26
C GLU A 217 3.47 2.28 11.60
N ALA A 218 2.66 1.87 10.62
CA ALA A 218 1.70 0.80 10.78
C ALA A 218 2.36 -0.52 11.22
N GLU A 219 3.47 -0.90 10.60
CA GLU A 219 4.20 -2.12 10.95
C GLU A 219 4.92 -1.99 12.30
N THR A 220 5.53 -0.83 12.61
CA THR A 220 6.19 -0.62 13.90
C THR A 220 5.20 -0.77 15.05
N ASN A 221 4.00 -0.22 14.92
CA ASN A 221 2.94 -0.36 15.92
C ASN A 221 2.45 -1.81 16.03
N GLY A 222 2.23 -2.49 14.90
CA GLY A 222 1.83 -3.90 14.89
C GLY A 222 2.86 -4.81 15.56
N ILE A 223 4.15 -4.60 15.31
CA ILE A 223 5.23 -5.38 15.97
C ILE A 223 5.27 -5.07 17.47
N ARG A 224 5.18 -3.80 17.87
CA ARG A 224 5.12 -3.43 19.30
C ARG A 224 3.99 -4.15 20.01
N ASP A 225 2.81 -4.20 19.41
CA ASP A 225 1.63 -4.83 20.03
C ASP A 225 1.73 -6.36 20.04
N GLN A 226 2.38 -6.96 19.04
CA GLN A 226 2.66 -8.40 19.00
C GLN A 226 3.72 -8.84 20.03
N TYR A 227 4.66 -7.94 20.39
CA TYR A 227 5.77 -8.23 21.31
C TYR A 227 5.80 -7.22 22.48
N PRO A 228 4.82 -7.27 23.41
CA PRO A 228 4.70 -6.30 24.50
C PRO A 228 5.99 -6.16 25.30
N GLY A 229 6.43 -4.92 25.53
CA GLY A 229 7.60 -4.61 26.33
C GLY A 229 8.97 -4.86 25.67
N LYS A 230 9.02 -5.41 24.45
CA LYS A 230 10.30 -5.67 23.76
C LYS A 230 10.79 -4.53 22.90
N PHE A 231 9.88 -3.69 22.40
CA PHE A 231 10.19 -2.63 21.45
C PHE A 231 9.49 -1.33 21.81
N GLN A 232 10.05 -0.23 21.31
CA GLN A 232 9.47 1.11 21.38
C GLN A 232 9.39 1.68 19.97
N VAL A 233 8.29 2.36 19.66
CA VAL A 233 8.10 3.08 18.39
C VAL A 233 8.61 4.50 18.57
N VAL A 234 9.39 4.98 17.61
CA VAL A 234 9.85 6.36 17.51
C VAL A 234 9.38 6.91 16.16
N VAL A 235 8.51 7.90 16.20
CA VAL A 235 8.06 8.63 15.02
C VAL A 235 8.94 9.88 14.90
N PRO A 236 9.67 10.08 13.79
CA PRO A 236 10.49 11.27 13.62
C PRO A 236 9.62 12.52 13.48
N GLU A 237 10.17 13.70 13.78
CA GLU A 237 9.46 14.99 13.69
C GLU A 237 8.95 15.27 12.26
N VAL A 238 9.72 14.84 11.26
CA VAL A 238 9.41 14.98 9.84
C VAL A 238 9.56 13.63 9.16
N SER A 239 8.55 13.22 8.39
CA SER A 239 8.63 12.02 7.56
C SER A 239 7.94 12.22 6.22
N LEU A 240 8.14 11.29 5.30
CA LEU A 240 7.51 11.33 3.98
C LEU A 240 6.14 10.64 4.03
N LEU A 241 5.14 11.29 3.44
CA LEU A 241 3.82 10.68 3.22
C LEU A 241 3.98 9.46 2.30
N ALA A 242 3.66 8.30 2.82
CA ALA A 242 3.63 7.05 2.07
C ALA A 242 2.19 6.69 1.69
N GLU A 243 1.80 7.03 0.47
CA GLU A 243 0.51 6.65 -0.10
C GLU A 243 0.51 5.16 -0.48
N PHE A 244 -0.58 4.47 -0.18
CA PHE A 244 -0.75 3.05 -0.52
C PHE A 244 -1.80 2.91 -1.63
N PRO A 245 -1.34 2.97 -2.89
CA PRO A 245 -2.21 3.01 -4.05
C PRO A 245 -2.85 1.66 -4.35
N VAL A 246 -4.07 1.74 -4.84
CA VAL A 246 -4.83 0.58 -5.30
C VAL A 246 -5.36 0.82 -6.73
N ALA A 247 -5.45 -0.25 -7.51
CA ALA A 247 -5.99 -0.16 -8.87
C ALA A 247 -6.58 -1.51 -9.32
N ALA A 248 -7.60 -1.46 -10.17
CA ALA A 248 -8.01 -2.60 -10.98
C ALA A 248 -7.01 -2.78 -12.14
N VAL A 249 -6.65 -4.02 -12.43
CA VAL A 249 -5.80 -4.36 -13.58
C VAL A 249 -6.72 -4.50 -14.79
N ASP A 250 -6.95 -3.39 -15.48
CA ASP A 250 -8.00 -3.22 -16.48
C ASP A 250 -8.06 -4.35 -17.52
N LYS A 251 -6.94 -4.72 -18.12
CA LYS A 251 -6.90 -5.82 -19.11
C LYS A 251 -7.32 -7.16 -18.54
N VAL A 252 -7.00 -7.41 -17.26
CA VAL A 252 -7.33 -8.69 -16.62
C VAL A 252 -8.81 -8.72 -16.24
N VAL A 253 -9.32 -7.66 -15.60
CA VAL A 253 -10.72 -7.63 -15.17
C VAL A 253 -11.69 -7.64 -16.35
N ASP A 254 -11.32 -7.03 -17.49
CA ASP A 254 -12.11 -7.09 -18.71
C ASP A 254 -12.09 -8.49 -19.34
N LYS A 255 -10.92 -9.10 -19.45
CA LYS A 255 -10.76 -10.47 -19.96
C LYS A 255 -11.54 -11.48 -19.11
N ARG A 256 -11.52 -11.31 -17.78
CA ARG A 256 -12.14 -12.25 -16.84
C ARG A 256 -13.61 -11.94 -16.55
N GLY A 257 -14.12 -10.79 -16.97
CA GLY A 257 -15.47 -10.31 -16.60
C GLY A 257 -15.60 -10.00 -15.10
N SER A 258 -14.49 -9.71 -14.41
CA SER A 258 -14.44 -9.47 -12.96
C SER A 258 -14.50 -7.98 -12.58
N ARG A 259 -14.67 -7.07 -13.54
CA ARG A 259 -14.60 -5.62 -13.32
C ARG A 259 -15.54 -5.14 -12.21
N ALA A 260 -16.79 -5.59 -12.22
CA ALA A 260 -17.77 -5.18 -11.21
C ALA A 260 -17.33 -5.60 -9.79
N THR A 261 -16.87 -6.84 -9.63
CA THR A 261 -16.37 -7.36 -8.36
C THR A 261 -15.08 -6.66 -7.91
N ALA A 262 -14.14 -6.45 -8.83
CA ALA A 262 -12.89 -5.74 -8.55
C ALA A 262 -13.15 -4.28 -8.14
N THR A 263 -14.03 -3.58 -8.83
CA THR A 263 -14.44 -2.21 -8.45
C THR A 263 -15.06 -2.18 -7.06
N ALA A 264 -16.04 -3.07 -6.80
CA ALA A 264 -16.67 -3.14 -5.48
C ALA A 264 -15.68 -3.48 -4.35
N TYR A 265 -14.67 -4.30 -4.63
CA TYR A 265 -13.60 -4.61 -3.68
C TYR A 265 -12.73 -3.37 -3.36
N LEU A 266 -12.37 -2.59 -4.37
CA LEU A 266 -11.60 -1.37 -4.16
C LEU A 266 -12.43 -0.29 -3.46
N ASP A 267 -13.71 -0.13 -3.82
CA ASP A 267 -14.64 0.81 -3.18
C ASP A 267 -14.85 0.47 -1.69
N PHE A 268 -14.85 -0.82 -1.35
CA PHE A 268 -14.98 -1.27 0.04
C PHE A 268 -13.89 -0.67 0.95
N LEU A 269 -12.67 -0.48 0.46
CA LEU A 269 -11.57 0.10 1.22
C LEU A 269 -11.82 1.57 1.63
N TYR A 270 -12.77 2.25 0.99
CA TYR A 270 -13.17 3.62 1.31
C TYR A 270 -14.45 3.70 2.16
N THR A 271 -15.14 2.58 2.40
CA THR A 271 -16.29 2.54 3.29
C THR A 271 -15.87 2.73 4.75
N PRO A 272 -16.77 3.18 5.65
CA PRO A 272 -16.45 3.27 7.08
C PRO A 272 -15.93 1.94 7.66
N GLU A 273 -16.52 0.80 7.28
CA GLU A 273 -16.06 -0.53 7.70
C GLU A 273 -14.65 -0.85 7.19
N GLY A 274 -14.38 -0.60 5.90
CA GLY A 274 -13.04 -0.78 5.32
C GLY A 274 -12.00 0.10 5.99
N GLN A 275 -12.31 1.39 6.21
CA GLN A 275 -11.44 2.34 6.88
C GLN A 275 -11.17 1.95 8.35
N ASP A 276 -12.18 1.43 9.06
CA ASP A 276 -12.02 0.94 10.44
C ASP A 276 -11.07 -0.28 10.49
N ILE A 277 -11.20 -1.22 9.56
CA ILE A 277 -10.27 -2.35 9.44
C ILE A 277 -8.85 -1.84 9.18
N LEU A 278 -8.66 -0.91 8.24
CA LEU A 278 -7.36 -0.33 7.93
C LEU A 278 -6.72 0.35 9.14
N ALA A 279 -7.51 1.10 9.93
CA ALA A 279 -7.05 1.78 11.14
C ALA A 279 -6.71 0.80 12.27
N LYS A 280 -7.44 -0.31 12.42
CA LYS A 280 -7.10 -1.40 13.36
C LYS A 280 -5.75 -2.03 13.09
N PHE A 281 -5.31 -2.03 11.84
CA PHE A 281 -3.97 -2.44 11.44
C PHE A 281 -2.98 -1.27 11.42
N HIS A 282 -3.24 -0.23 12.22
CA HIS A 282 -2.38 0.94 12.44
C HIS A 282 -2.10 1.79 11.21
N ASN A 283 -2.88 1.66 10.13
CA ASN A 283 -2.77 2.57 9.00
C ASN A 283 -3.52 3.87 9.29
N ARG A 284 -2.97 4.98 8.80
CA ARG A 284 -3.67 6.27 8.80
C ARG A 284 -4.70 6.29 7.69
N VAL A 285 -5.90 6.74 7.99
CA VAL A 285 -7.06 6.66 7.09
C VAL A 285 -7.67 8.04 6.85
N HIS A 286 -8.65 8.11 5.93
CA HIS A 286 -9.22 9.38 5.49
C HIS A 286 -10.64 9.65 6.02
N ASN A 287 -11.37 8.62 6.49
CA ASN A 287 -12.71 8.80 7.02
C ASN A 287 -12.66 9.56 8.35
N PRO A 288 -13.31 10.76 8.48
CA PRO A 288 -13.18 11.60 9.67
C PRO A 288 -13.65 10.95 10.97
N GLU A 289 -14.69 10.12 10.91
CA GLU A 289 -15.22 9.42 12.10
C GLU A 289 -14.21 8.38 12.59
N VAL A 290 -13.65 7.60 11.65
CA VAL A 290 -12.62 6.61 11.97
C VAL A 290 -11.35 7.29 12.47
N VAL A 291 -10.90 8.38 11.82
CA VAL A 291 -9.75 9.17 12.29
C VAL A 291 -9.97 9.67 13.74
N SER A 292 -11.16 10.18 14.04
CA SER A 292 -11.50 10.62 15.40
C SER A 292 -11.46 9.49 16.42
N HIS A 293 -11.92 8.30 16.03
CA HIS A 293 -11.94 7.12 16.91
C HIS A 293 -10.53 6.63 17.26
N TYR A 294 -9.59 6.70 16.30
CA TYR A 294 -8.21 6.21 16.47
C TYR A 294 -7.17 7.31 16.73
N LYS A 295 -7.59 8.55 17.05
CA LYS A 295 -6.68 9.71 17.18
C LYS A 295 -5.51 9.51 18.15
N GLU A 296 -5.73 8.81 19.25
CA GLU A 296 -4.70 8.53 20.25
C GLU A 296 -3.61 7.55 19.77
N GLN A 297 -3.89 6.81 18.69
CA GLN A 297 -2.95 5.85 18.10
C GLN A 297 -1.88 6.53 17.25
N PHE A 298 -2.18 7.73 16.74
CA PHE A 298 -1.36 8.41 15.75
C PHE A 298 -0.83 9.76 16.30
N PRO A 299 0.45 9.81 16.71
CA PRO A 299 1.04 11.07 17.15
C PRO A 299 1.07 12.08 15.99
N PRO A 300 1.02 13.39 16.31
CA PRO A 300 1.26 14.43 15.31
C PRO A 300 2.64 14.27 14.68
N VAL A 301 2.70 14.41 13.36
CA VAL A 301 3.95 14.35 12.58
C VAL A 301 3.82 15.28 11.39
N ARG A 302 4.89 15.98 11.04
CA ARG A 302 4.94 16.73 9.78
C ARG A 302 5.21 15.76 8.64
N LEU A 303 4.20 15.54 7.80
CA LEU A 303 4.33 14.76 6.57
C LEU A 303 4.67 15.68 5.41
N VAL A 304 5.76 15.36 4.74
CA VAL A 304 6.19 16.01 3.50
C VAL A 304 5.74 15.14 2.34
N THR A 305 5.16 15.76 1.31
CA THR A 305 4.75 15.01 0.11
C THR A 305 5.92 14.83 -0.86
N VAL A 306 5.77 13.89 -1.78
CA VAL A 306 6.74 13.69 -2.87
C VAL A 306 6.83 14.92 -3.77
N GLU A 307 5.70 15.60 -3.99
CA GLU A 307 5.61 16.83 -4.78
C GLU A 307 6.41 17.96 -4.11
N GLU A 308 6.27 18.14 -2.79
CA GLU A 308 6.98 19.19 -2.04
C GLU A 308 8.50 18.93 -1.99
N ALA A 309 8.91 17.70 -1.68
CA ALA A 309 10.32 17.38 -1.47
C ALA A 309 11.10 17.21 -2.78
N PHE A 310 10.46 16.66 -3.81
CA PHE A 310 11.14 16.20 -5.02
C PHE A 310 10.55 16.75 -6.34
N GLY A 311 9.38 17.37 -6.31
CA GLY A 311 8.69 17.84 -7.52
C GLY A 311 7.94 16.73 -8.26
N GLY A 312 7.59 15.63 -7.57
CA GLY A 312 6.74 14.57 -8.08
C GLY A 312 7.45 13.25 -8.42
N TRP A 313 6.64 12.22 -8.64
CA TRP A 313 7.13 10.86 -8.90
C TRP A 313 7.91 10.70 -10.20
N ASP A 314 7.57 11.43 -11.26
CA ASP A 314 8.30 11.40 -12.54
C ASP A 314 9.76 11.85 -12.36
N ARG A 315 9.95 12.89 -11.57
CA ARG A 315 11.27 13.39 -11.24
C ARG A 315 12.03 12.40 -10.38
N ILE A 316 11.41 11.82 -9.36
CA ILE A 316 12.01 10.75 -8.54
C ILE A 316 12.43 9.57 -9.40
N ASN A 317 11.56 9.10 -10.30
CA ASN A 317 11.89 7.98 -11.19
C ASN A 317 13.13 8.28 -12.02
N LYS A 318 13.21 9.47 -12.61
CA LYS A 318 14.32 9.88 -13.46
C LYS A 318 15.63 10.11 -12.70
N GLU A 319 15.57 10.87 -11.61
CA GLU A 319 16.76 11.37 -10.92
C GLU A 319 17.26 10.43 -9.81
N HIS A 320 16.35 9.65 -9.20
CA HIS A 320 16.68 8.80 -8.05
C HIS A 320 16.61 7.30 -8.33
N LEU A 321 15.58 6.81 -9.06
CA LEU A 321 15.27 5.38 -9.13
C LEU A 321 15.64 4.69 -10.45
N ALA A 322 15.87 5.44 -11.53
CA ALA A 322 16.30 4.88 -12.80
C ALA A 322 17.65 4.14 -12.65
N SER A 323 17.92 3.21 -13.57
CA SER A 323 19.20 2.50 -13.59
C SER A 323 20.35 3.49 -13.76
N GLY A 324 21.37 3.41 -12.87
CA GLY A 324 22.49 4.33 -12.82
C GLY A 324 22.19 5.70 -12.20
N ALA A 325 20.94 5.93 -11.76
CA ALA A 325 20.57 7.18 -11.09
C ALA A 325 21.08 7.26 -9.64
N LYS A 326 20.69 8.29 -8.92
CA LYS A 326 21.24 8.64 -7.59
C LYS A 326 21.21 7.48 -6.59
N LEU A 327 20.13 6.72 -6.51
CA LEU A 327 20.05 5.56 -5.60
C LEU A 327 21.15 4.54 -5.88
N ASP A 328 21.40 4.19 -7.15
CA ASP A 328 22.45 3.25 -7.52
C ASP A 328 23.84 3.77 -7.11
N GLN A 329 24.12 5.05 -7.39
CA GLN A 329 25.40 5.68 -7.05
C GLN A 329 25.65 5.77 -5.53
N LEU A 330 24.61 5.97 -4.74
CA LEU A 330 24.69 6.02 -3.28
C LEU A 330 24.81 4.61 -2.67
N PHE A 331 24.17 3.63 -3.29
CA PHE A 331 24.17 2.25 -2.83
C PHE A 331 25.46 1.50 -3.13
N GLU A 332 26.10 1.77 -4.27
CA GLU A 332 27.37 1.13 -4.67
C GLU A 332 28.59 1.66 -3.91
N LYS A 333 28.54 2.90 -3.43
CA LYS A 333 29.64 3.60 -2.75
C LYS A 333 29.44 3.66 -1.22
N ARG A 334 28.76 2.71 -0.65
CA ARG A 334 28.51 2.59 0.81
C ARG A 334 29.69 1.99 1.58
#